data_51e64b5e979f66b6ffc167b24962cd9d
#
_entry.id   51e64b5e979f66b6ffc167b24962cd9d
#
_cell.length_a   1.000
_cell.length_b   1.000
_cell.length_c   1.000
_cell.angle_alpha   90.00
_cell.angle_beta   90.00
_cell.angle_gamma   90.00
#
_symmetry.space_group_name_H-M   'P 1'
#
loop_
_entity.id
_entity.type
_entity.pdbx_description
1 polymer ?
#
loop_
_entity_poly.entity_id
_entity_poly.type
_entity_poly.pdbx_seq_one_letter_code
_entity_poly.pdbx_strand_id
1 'polypeptide(L)'
;TVLPAELFSLNFIKMLLYNYFLEIKNRIFLIFICWIAVFIICYFYRDILLFLLVKLSVKGNKVILFYFIATNITDVFNVYLNIAYFISYQVTVLILFYQCLSFVASGLFVYEYEKIKFCIAVSLTFAMCSIYILNVYVLPYIWDFFLSFNTDSFYSVDIFFEAKITEYFNFYKKTYFISIIFSQVFGVIFFVIEFVTDELRFVLKTRKLFYVFFIRLPMNIMTANITPNGFYGP
;
A
#
# COMPACT_ATOMS: atom_id res chain seq x y z
N THR A 1 17.64 35.37 -44.80
CA THR A 1 17.29 36.27 -43.66
C THR A 1 16.30 35.65 -42.67
N VAL A 2 16.02 34.35 -42.77
CA VAL A 2 15.09 33.63 -41.85
C VAL A 2 15.82 32.93 -40.69
N LEU A 3 17.14 32.79 -40.79
CA LEU A 3 17.99 32.09 -39.81
C LEU A 3 17.99 32.65 -38.35
N PRO A 4 17.95 33.97 -38.08
CA PRO A 4 18.05 34.47 -36.74
C PRO A 4 16.80 34.22 -35.88
N ALA A 5 15.62 34.15 -36.46
CA ALA A 5 14.37 33.94 -35.75
C ALA A 5 14.22 32.48 -35.30
N GLU A 6 14.64 31.51 -36.13
CA GLU A 6 14.62 30.08 -35.78
C GLU A 6 15.66 29.75 -34.70
N LEU A 7 16.85 30.35 -34.78
CA LEU A 7 17.88 30.19 -33.77
C LEU A 7 17.49 30.78 -32.41
N PHE A 8 16.76 31.89 -32.41
CA PHE A 8 16.23 32.51 -31.21
C PHE A 8 15.12 31.64 -30.57
N SER A 9 14.22 31.08 -31.37
CA SER A 9 13.17 30.18 -30.91
C SER A 9 13.75 28.86 -30.32
N LEU A 10 14.77 28.28 -30.95
CA LEU A 10 15.46 27.09 -30.47
C LEU A 10 16.19 27.34 -29.14
N ASN A 11 16.86 28.49 -28.98
CA ASN A 11 17.51 28.82 -27.72
C ASN A 11 16.49 29.10 -26.59
N PHE A 12 15.36 29.70 -26.92
CA PHE A 12 14.27 29.91 -25.95
C PHE A 12 13.66 28.59 -25.49
N ILE A 13 13.38 27.66 -26.42
CA ILE A 13 12.88 26.30 -26.08
C ILE A 13 13.89 25.54 -25.22
N LYS A 14 15.18 25.59 -25.54
CA LYS A 14 16.24 24.97 -24.74
C LYS A 14 16.30 25.52 -23.31
N MET A 15 16.19 26.83 -23.15
CA MET A 15 16.19 27.50 -21.86
C MET A 15 14.95 27.06 -21.04
N LEU A 16 13.79 26.98 -21.66
CA LEU A 16 12.54 26.58 -21.04
C LEU A 16 12.62 25.10 -20.57
N LEU A 17 13.08 24.19 -21.42
CA LEU A 17 13.31 22.79 -21.10
C LEU A 17 14.33 22.61 -19.95
N TYR A 18 15.40 23.42 -19.96
CA TYR A 18 16.42 23.39 -18.92
C TYR A 18 15.83 23.78 -17.54
N ASN A 19 14.98 24.81 -17.49
CA ASN A 19 14.32 25.24 -16.27
C ASN A 19 13.37 24.16 -15.71
N TYR A 20 12.59 23.50 -16.57
CA TYR A 20 11.76 22.36 -16.16
C TYR A 20 12.60 21.19 -15.63
N PHE A 21 13.72 20.90 -16.27
CA PHE A 21 14.63 19.85 -15.81
C PHE A 21 15.22 20.16 -14.42
N LEU A 22 15.63 21.42 -14.20
CA LEU A 22 16.10 21.87 -12.89
C LEU A 22 15.02 21.74 -11.81
N GLU A 23 13.79 22.09 -12.14
CA GLU A 23 12.66 21.96 -11.22
C GLU A 23 12.43 20.50 -10.84
N ILE A 24 12.39 19.57 -11.79
CA ILE A 24 12.25 18.13 -11.54
C ILE A 24 13.41 17.63 -10.67
N LYS A 25 14.65 17.99 -10.99
CA LYS A 25 15.82 17.60 -10.21
C LYS A 25 15.72 18.05 -8.75
N ASN A 26 15.32 19.32 -8.52
CA ASN A 26 15.19 19.85 -7.18
C ASN A 26 14.08 19.15 -6.38
N ARG A 27 12.95 18.81 -7.01
CA ARG A 27 11.85 18.06 -6.39
C ARG A 27 12.27 16.64 -6.02
N ILE A 28 12.99 15.93 -6.90
CA ILE A 28 13.53 14.59 -6.63
C ILE A 28 14.51 14.63 -5.45
N PHE A 29 15.41 15.63 -5.44
CA PHE A 29 16.38 15.81 -4.36
C PHE A 29 15.68 16.06 -3.01
N LEU A 30 14.62 16.86 -2.99
CA LEU A 30 13.82 17.11 -1.81
C LEU A 30 13.14 15.83 -1.30
N ILE A 31 12.55 15.03 -2.20
CA ILE A 31 11.94 13.73 -1.83
C ILE A 31 12.98 12.81 -1.20
N PHE A 32 14.20 12.76 -1.75
CA PHE A 32 15.27 11.93 -1.23
C PHE A 32 15.73 12.35 0.18
N ILE A 33 15.87 13.65 0.43
CA ILE A 33 16.19 14.19 1.76
C ILE A 33 15.08 13.85 2.76
N CYS A 34 13.81 14.04 2.38
CA CYS A 34 12.68 13.70 3.22
C CYS A 34 12.67 12.19 3.56
N TRP A 35 12.96 11.33 2.58
CA TRP A 35 13.03 9.89 2.81
C TRP A 35 14.08 9.52 3.85
N ILE A 36 15.31 10.07 3.74
CA ILE A 36 16.39 9.81 4.71
C ILE A 36 15.96 10.29 6.10
N ALA A 37 15.41 11.50 6.21
CA ALA A 37 14.99 12.07 7.48
C ALA A 37 13.93 11.20 8.19
N VAL A 38 12.91 10.78 7.44
CA VAL A 38 11.85 9.89 7.95
C VAL A 38 12.43 8.51 8.33
N PHE A 39 13.35 7.97 7.53
CA PHE A 39 13.99 6.68 7.82
C PHE A 39 14.75 6.73 9.16
N ILE A 40 15.53 7.78 9.40
CA ILE A 40 16.26 7.97 10.66
C ILE A 40 15.29 8.03 11.84
N ILE A 41 14.21 8.80 11.72
CA ILE A 41 13.19 8.92 12.77
C ILE A 41 12.55 7.55 13.05
N CYS A 42 12.12 6.82 12.00
CA CYS A 42 11.53 5.50 12.15
C CYS A 42 12.49 4.48 12.79
N TYR A 43 13.77 4.58 12.50
CA TYR A 43 14.78 3.72 13.12
C TYR A 43 14.94 3.99 14.62
N PHE A 44 14.87 5.24 15.07
CA PHE A 44 14.88 5.58 16.50
C PHE A 44 13.67 5.02 17.25
N TYR A 45 12.48 5.01 16.62
CA TYR A 45 11.23 4.52 17.22
C TYR A 45 10.91 3.07 16.87
N ARG A 46 11.89 2.27 16.43
CA ARG A 46 11.73 0.89 15.93
C ARG A 46 10.94 -0.03 16.85
N ASP A 47 11.20 0.01 18.17
CA ASP A 47 10.56 -0.87 19.16
C ASP A 47 9.07 -0.56 19.30
N ILE A 48 8.72 0.73 19.31
CA ILE A 48 7.33 1.20 19.36
C ILE A 48 6.59 0.81 18.08
N LEU A 49 7.26 0.95 16.92
CA LEU A 49 6.68 0.60 15.62
C LEU A 49 6.42 -0.91 15.52
N LEU A 50 7.36 -1.73 15.97
CA LEU A 50 7.16 -3.19 16.02
C LEU A 50 6.00 -3.56 16.95
N PHE A 51 5.97 -2.99 18.16
CA PHE A 51 4.87 -3.23 19.09
C PHE A 51 3.51 -2.85 18.49
N LEU A 52 3.42 -1.72 17.80
CA LEU A 52 2.19 -1.26 17.17
C LEU A 52 1.73 -2.22 16.06
N LEU A 53 2.64 -2.70 15.22
CA LEU A 53 2.34 -3.67 14.16
C LEU A 53 1.83 -4.99 14.73
N VAL A 54 2.45 -5.49 15.79
CA VAL A 54 2.03 -6.73 16.44
C VAL A 54 0.69 -6.55 17.16
N LYS A 55 0.50 -5.43 17.87
CA LYS A 55 -0.73 -5.13 18.58
C LYS A 55 -1.94 -5.03 17.65
N LEU A 56 -1.78 -4.51 16.44
CA LEU A 56 -2.85 -4.43 15.45
C LEU A 56 -3.31 -5.81 14.96
N SER A 57 -2.43 -6.82 15.01
CA SER A 57 -2.75 -8.18 14.57
C SER A 57 -3.51 -9.00 15.62
N VAL A 58 -3.63 -8.49 16.86
CA VAL A 58 -4.23 -9.19 17.97
C VAL A 58 -5.57 -8.58 18.33
N LYS A 59 -6.62 -9.37 18.24
CA LYS A 59 -7.97 -8.95 18.57
C LYS A 59 -8.26 -9.19 20.07
N GLY A 60 -8.56 -8.09 20.80
CA GLY A 60 -9.11 -8.15 22.15
C GLY A 60 -8.10 -8.16 23.30
N ASN A 61 -8.65 -8.08 24.53
CA ASN A 61 -7.90 -8.03 25.80
C ASN A 61 -7.24 -9.35 26.22
N LYS A 62 -7.10 -10.31 25.31
CA LYS A 62 -6.28 -11.48 25.59
C LYS A 62 -4.84 -11.03 25.60
N VAL A 63 -4.29 -10.80 26.78
CA VAL A 63 -2.85 -10.66 27.01
C VAL A 63 -2.24 -12.05 26.78
N ILE A 64 -2.25 -12.49 25.53
CA ILE A 64 -1.44 -13.62 25.14
C ILE A 64 -0.05 -13.03 25.02
N LEU A 65 0.86 -13.48 25.85
CA LEU A 65 2.28 -13.16 25.76
C LEU A 65 2.76 -13.69 24.40
N PHE A 66 2.76 -12.79 23.39
CA PHE A 66 3.33 -13.13 22.10
C PHE A 66 4.84 -13.13 22.25
N TYR A 67 5.43 -14.27 22.06
CA TYR A 67 6.85 -14.38 21.84
C TYR A 67 7.09 -14.79 20.39
N PHE A 68 8.03 -14.10 19.77
CA PHE A 68 8.52 -14.44 18.45
C PHE A 68 9.89 -15.10 18.59
N ILE A 69 10.14 -16.06 17.72
CA ILE A 69 11.42 -16.72 17.66
C ILE A 69 12.30 -16.03 16.61
N ALA A 70 13.53 -15.73 17.00
CA ALA A 70 14.59 -15.32 16.10
C ALA A 70 15.54 -16.53 15.93
N THR A 71 15.67 -17.05 14.73
CA THR A 71 16.51 -18.22 14.46
C THR A 71 17.96 -17.83 14.21
N ASN A 72 18.21 -16.63 13.69
CA ASN A 72 19.54 -16.09 13.45
C ASN A 72 19.78 -14.85 14.31
N ILE A 73 21.04 -14.60 14.67
CA ILE A 73 21.42 -13.41 15.46
C ILE A 73 21.03 -12.11 14.75
N THR A 74 21.08 -12.10 13.41
CA THR A 74 20.79 -10.93 12.58
C THR A 74 19.29 -10.71 12.33
N ASP A 75 18.41 -11.67 12.65
CA ASP A 75 17.00 -11.61 12.30
C ASP A 75 16.30 -10.40 12.94
N VAL A 76 16.55 -10.14 14.22
CA VAL A 76 15.94 -9.02 14.94
C VAL A 76 16.40 -7.68 14.34
N PHE A 77 17.70 -7.55 14.05
CA PHE A 77 18.25 -6.35 13.43
C PHE A 77 17.65 -6.09 12.04
N ASN A 78 17.60 -7.14 11.22
CA ASN A 78 17.01 -7.06 9.89
C ASN A 78 15.53 -6.67 9.92
N VAL A 79 14.76 -7.17 10.88
CA VAL A 79 13.35 -6.81 11.04
C VAL A 79 13.21 -5.34 11.41
N TYR A 80 14.02 -4.82 12.33
CA TYR A 80 14.00 -3.42 12.71
C TYR A 80 14.32 -2.48 11.53
N LEU A 81 15.34 -2.81 10.75
CA LEU A 81 15.68 -2.06 9.54
C LEU A 81 14.54 -2.11 8.52
N ASN A 82 13.98 -3.29 8.30
CA ASN A 82 12.89 -3.49 7.35
C ASN A 82 11.60 -2.75 7.76
N ILE A 83 11.29 -2.67 9.06
CA ILE A 83 10.15 -1.90 9.56
C ILE A 83 10.38 -0.40 9.32
N ALA A 84 11.55 0.12 9.68
CA ALA A 84 11.89 1.51 9.46
C ALA A 84 11.83 1.87 7.96
N TYR A 85 12.36 1.01 7.11
CA TYR A 85 12.31 1.16 5.64
C TYR A 85 10.87 1.13 5.12
N PHE A 86 10.06 0.19 5.58
CA PHE A 86 8.67 0.03 5.15
C PHE A 86 7.82 1.26 5.47
N ILE A 87 7.92 1.80 6.68
CA ILE A 87 7.14 2.96 7.10
C ILE A 87 7.66 4.24 6.42
N SER A 88 8.99 4.42 6.33
CA SER A 88 9.56 5.57 5.63
C SER A 88 9.17 5.60 4.16
N TYR A 89 9.10 4.43 3.50
CA TYR A 89 8.61 4.32 2.13
C TYR A 89 7.16 4.79 1.98
N GLN A 90 6.26 4.42 2.91
CA GLN A 90 4.86 4.84 2.87
C GLN A 90 4.71 6.36 2.95
N VAL A 91 5.42 6.99 3.89
CA VAL A 91 5.40 8.46 4.04
C VAL A 91 5.97 9.14 2.78
N THR A 92 7.06 8.60 2.24
CA THR A 92 7.72 9.15 1.05
C THR A 92 6.82 9.08 -0.17
N VAL A 93 6.05 8.00 -0.34
CA VAL A 93 5.08 7.87 -1.43
C VAL A 93 4.02 8.97 -1.37
N LEU A 94 3.53 9.33 -0.18
CA LEU A 94 2.59 10.45 -0.02
C LEU A 94 3.21 11.78 -0.43
N ILE A 95 4.46 12.04 -0.05
CA ILE A 95 5.21 13.24 -0.43
C ILE A 95 5.42 13.28 -1.94
N LEU A 96 5.75 12.14 -2.55
CA LEU A 96 5.92 12.00 -4.00
C LEU A 96 4.62 12.35 -4.73
N PHE A 97 3.47 11.83 -4.31
CA PHE A 97 2.18 12.20 -4.88
C PHE A 97 1.91 13.70 -4.81
N TYR A 98 2.19 14.31 -3.66
CA TYR A 98 2.03 15.76 -3.50
C TYR A 98 2.94 16.55 -4.46
N GLN A 99 4.21 16.16 -4.60
CA GLN A 99 5.16 16.83 -5.51
C GLN A 99 4.77 16.64 -6.97
N CYS A 100 4.29 15.47 -7.37
CA CYS A 100 3.78 15.21 -8.71
C CYS A 100 2.56 16.08 -9.02
N LEU A 101 1.59 16.19 -8.10
CA LEU A 101 0.44 17.06 -8.25
C LEU A 101 0.83 18.51 -8.41
N SER A 102 1.74 18.99 -7.56
CA SER A 102 2.23 20.38 -7.61
C SER A 102 2.96 20.69 -8.92
N PHE A 103 3.67 19.71 -9.50
CA PHE A 103 4.32 19.87 -10.80
C PHE A 103 3.30 19.92 -11.95
N VAL A 104 2.34 18.99 -11.95
CA VAL A 104 1.31 18.90 -13.01
C VAL A 104 0.35 20.07 -12.96
N ALA A 105 0.09 20.64 -11.77
CA ALA A 105 -0.77 21.80 -11.58
C ALA A 105 -0.36 23.02 -12.43
N SER A 106 0.94 23.19 -12.65
CA SER A 106 1.45 24.33 -13.45
C SER A 106 1.09 24.27 -14.95
N GLY A 107 0.74 23.09 -15.46
CA GLY A 107 0.41 22.86 -16.88
C GLY A 107 -1.08 22.63 -17.17
N LEU A 108 -1.94 22.57 -16.15
CA LEU A 108 -3.36 22.26 -16.30
C LEU A 108 -4.25 23.50 -16.17
N PHE A 109 -5.40 23.47 -16.82
CA PHE A 109 -6.47 24.43 -16.56
C PHE A 109 -7.05 24.20 -15.15
N VAL A 110 -7.54 25.26 -14.51
CA VAL A 110 -8.05 25.24 -13.14
C VAL A 110 -9.11 24.15 -12.95
N TYR A 111 -10.00 24.01 -13.88
CA TYR A 111 -11.08 23.01 -13.85
C TYR A 111 -10.56 21.55 -13.97
N GLU A 112 -9.51 21.31 -14.77
CA GLU A 112 -8.88 19.99 -14.91
C GLU A 112 -8.09 19.61 -13.64
N TYR A 113 -7.40 20.59 -13.07
CA TYR A 113 -6.69 20.44 -11.82
C TYR A 113 -7.63 20.05 -10.66
N GLU A 114 -8.77 20.71 -10.52
CA GLU A 114 -9.77 20.39 -9.49
C GLU A 114 -10.30 18.95 -9.63
N LYS A 115 -10.56 18.48 -10.86
CA LYS A 115 -10.96 17.10 -11.13
C LYS A 115 -9.88 16.10 -10.73
N ILE A 116 -8.63 16.31 -11.14
CA ILE A 116 -7.51 15.43 -10.81
C ILE A 116 -7.28 15.39 -9.30
N LYS A 117 -7.30 16.53 -8.63
CA LYS A 117 -7.17 16.63 -7.18
C LYS A 117 -8.27 15.83 -6.47
N PHE A 118 -9.51 15.93 -6.93
CA PHE A 118 -10.63 15.16 -6.37
C PHE A 118 -10.43 13.66 -6.56
N CYS A 119 -10.05 13.21 -7.76
CA CYS A 119 -9.78 11.80 -8.05
C CYS A 119 -8.66 11.22 -7.17
N ILE A 120 -7.58 11.98 -6.95
CA ILE A 120 -6.48 11.55 -6.09
C ILE A 120 -6.92 11.51 -4.62
N ALA A 121 -7.71 12.48 -4.16
CA ALA A 121 -8.27 12.46 -2.81
C ALA A 121 -9.13 11.20 -2.58
N VAL A 122 -9.99 10.85 -3.54
CA VAL A 122 -10.81 9.63 -3.50
C VAL A 122 -9.93 8.37 -3.50
N SER A 123 -8.90 8.30 -4.34
CA SER A 123 -7.96 7.16 -4.36
C SER A 123 -7.24 7.00 -3.01
N LEU A 124 -6.80 8.08 -2.38
CA LEU A 124 -6.18 8.06 -1.06
C LEU A 124 -7.16 7.60 0.03
N THR A 125 -8.42 8.03 -0.02
CA THR A 125 -9.43 7.56 0.94
C THR A 125 -9.69 6.06 0.82
N PHE A 126 -9.75 5.51 -0.40
CA PHE A 126 -9.84 4.06 -0.60
C PHE A 126 -8.62 3.32 -0.06
N ALA A 127 -7.41 3.85 -0.25
CA ALA A 127 -6.20 3.27 0.33
C ALA A 127 -6.26 3.24 1.86
N MET A 128 -6.66 4.33 2.50
CA MET A 128 -6.78 4.41 3.96
C MET A 128 -7.84 3.45 4.50
N CYS A 129 -9.01 3.36 3.86
CA CYS A 129 -10.04 2.37 4.20
C CYS A 129 -9.53 0.94 4.08
N SER A 130 -8.79 0.62 3.02
CA SER A 130 -8.21 -0.71 2.79
C SER A 130 -7.21 -1.08 3.89
N ILE A 131 -6.32 -0.17 4.28
CA ILE A 131 -5.36 -0.37 5.37
C ILE A 131 -6.10 -0.57 6.70
N TYR A 132 -7.15 0.19 6.96
CA TYR A 132 -7.97 0.04 8.16
C TYR A 132 -8.63 -1.34 8.22
N ILE A 133 -9.28 -1.78 7.13
CA ILE A 133 -9.91 -3.11 7.04
C ILE A 133 -8.88 -4.21 7.22
N LEU A 134 -7.71 -4.08 6.61
CA LEU A 134 -6.61 -5.04 6.75
C LEU A 134 -6.21 -5.22 8.21
N ASN A 135 -5.96 -4.11 8.92
CA ASN A 135 -5.43 -4.15 10.29
C ASN A 135 -6.48 -4.58 11.32
N VAL A 136 -7.76 -4.17 11.14
CA VAL A 136 -8.80 -4.40 12.15
C VAL A 136 -9.51 -5.75 11.96
N TYR A 137 -9.63 -6.22 10.72
CA TYR A 137 -10.39 -7.44 10.42
C TYR A 137 -9.55 -8.57 9.86
N VAL A 138 -8.77 -8.30 8.81
CA VAL A 138 -8.08 -9.36 8.05
C VAL A 138 -6.93 -9.97 8.85
N LEU A 139 -6.05 -9.16 9.39
CA LEU A 139 -4.89 -9.64 10.16
C LEU A 139 -5.29 -10.40 11.43
N PRO A 140 -6.21 -9.90 12.28
CA PRO A 140 -6.65 -10.64 13.45
C PRO A 140 -7.31 -11.97 13.09
N TYR A 141 -8.12 -11.99 12.02
CA TYR A 141 -8.77 -13.23 11.58
C TYR A 141 -7.75 -14.27 11.10
N ILE A 142 -6.75 -13.86 10.33
CA ILE A 142 -5.67 -14.75 9.87
C ILE A 142 -4.84 -15.24 11.07
N TRP A 143 -4.59 -14.37 12.05
CA TRP A 143 -3.84 -14.73 13.24
C TRP A 143 -4.59 -15.75 14.10
N ASP A 144 -5.88 -15.53 14.35
CA ASP A 144 -6.74 -16.49 15.06
C ASP A 144 -6.79 -17.85 14.32
N PHE A 145 -6.79 -17.84 12.99
CA PHE A 145 -6.72 -19.05 12.18
C PHE A 145 -5.41 -19.81 12.41
N PHE A 146 -4.26 -19.14 12.38
CA PHE A 146 -2.98 -19.80 12.65
C PHE A 146 -2.87 -20.33 14.09
N LEU A 147 -3.42 -19.59 15.05
CA LEU A 147 -3.45 -20.06 16.45
C LEU A 147 -4.36 -21.28 16.65
N SER A 148 -5.36 -21.48 15.79
CA SER A 148 -6.24 -22.66 15.88
C SER A 148 -5.53 -23.99 15.58
N PHE A 149 -4.36 -23.95 14.91
CA PHE A 149 -3.53 -25.15 14.74
C PHE A 149 -2.79 -25.57 16.00
N ASN A 150 -2.74 -24.70 17.00
CA ASN A 150 -2.14 -24.98 18.31
C ASN A 150 -3.15 -25.69 19.22
N THR A 151 -3.79 -26.73 18.72
CA THR A 151 -4.75 -27.53 19.49
C THR A 151 -4.07 -28.77 20.04
N ASP A 152 -4.33 -29.04 21.30
CA ASP A 152 -3.97 -30.29 21.93
C ASP A 152 -4.62 -31.44 21.12
N SER A 153 -3.85 -32.08 20.28
CA SER A 153 -4.37 -33.19 19.49
C SER A 153 -4.52 -34.41 20.38
N PHE A 154 -5.68 -35.06 20.37
CA PHE A 154 -5.90 -36.34 21.00
C PHE A 154 -5.03 -37.49 20.47
N TYR A 155 -4.25 -37.18 19.38
CA TYR A 155 -3.34 -38.09 18.73
C TYR A 155 -1.89 -37.69 19.02
N SER A 156 -0.99 -38.65 19.05
CA SER A 156 0.40 -38.66 19.53
C SER A 156 1.39 -37.64 18.95
N VAL A 157 0.92 -36.64 18.24
CA VAL A 157 1.78 -35.58 17.64
C VAL A 157 1.21 -34.21 18.01
N ASP A 158 1.87 -33.51 18.93
CA ASP A 158 1.55 -32.14 19.29
C ASP A 158 2.31 -31.18 18.36
N ILE A 159 1.56 -30.33 17.66
CA ILE A 159 2.12 -29.30 16.79
C ILE A 159 1.96 -27.96 17.49
N PHE A 160 3.09 -27.35 17.86
CA PHE A 160 3.12 -26.01 18.44
C PHE A 160 3.41 -24.98 17.34
N PHE A 161 2.54 -24.00 17.21
CA PHE A 161 2.75 -22.89 16.29
C PHE A 161 3.64 -21.82 16.96
N GLU A 162 4.87 -21.70 16.48
CA GLU A 162 5.82 -20.69 16.91
C GLU A 162 6.17 -19.78 15.73
N ALA A 163 5.76 -18.51 15.82
CA ALA A 163 5.95 -17.57 14.71
C ALA A 163 7.36 -16.99 14.70
N LYS A 164 8.07 -17.13 13.57
CA LYS A 164 9.33 -16.41 13.33
C LYS A 164 9.04 -14.96 13.01
N ILE A 165 9.74 -14.04 13.67
CA ILE A 165 9.54 -12.60 13.51
C ILE A 165 9.76 -12.14 12.07
N THR A 166 10.74 -12.69 11.37
CA THR A 166 11.06 -12.36 9.97
C THR A 166 9.96 -12.79 9.02
N GLU A 167 9.42 -14.00 9.19
CA GLU A 167 8.35 -14.54 8.36
C GLU A 167 7.04 -13.79 8.59
N TYR A 168 6.71 -13.49 9.85
CA TYR A 168 5.55 -12.68 10.21
C TYR A 168 5.59 -11.31 9.51
N PHE A 169 6.71 -10.61 9.60
CA PHE A 169 6.85 -9.29 8.99
C PHE A 169 6.81 -9.33 7.45
N ASN A 170 7.40 -10.35 6.84
CA ASN A 170 7.31 -10.54 5.39
C ASN A 170 5.88 -10.84 4.93
N PHE A 171 5.15 -11.67 5.69
CA PHE A 171 3.74 -11.93 5.46
C PHE A 171 2.91 -10.64 5.57
N TYR A 172 3.11 -9.85 6.64
CA TYR A 172 2.46 -8.56 6.84
C TYR A 172 2.68 -7.63 5.64
N LYS A 173 3.93 -7.43 5.22
CA LYS A 173 4.26 -6.59 4.06
C LYS A 173 3.55 -7.06 2.79
N LYS A 174 3.61 -8.36 2.51
CA LYS A 174 2.99 -8.93 1.30
C LYS A 174 1.48 -8.68 1.28
N THR A 175 0.80 -8.95 2.38
CA THR A 175 -0.65 -8.76 2.52
C THR A 175 -1.02 -7.27 2.42
N TYR A 176 -0.22 -6.39 3.02
CA TYR A 176 -0.38 -4.95 2.94
C TYR A 176 -0.28 -4.43 1.49
N PHE A 177 0.74 -4.82 0.74
CA PHE A 177 0.87 -4.41 -0.66
C PHE A 177 -0.26 -4.93 -1.55
N ILE A 178 -0.66 -6.18 -1.35
CA ILE A 178 -1.81 -6.76 -2.06
C ILE A 178 -3.07 -5.92 -1.77
N SER A 179 -3.34 -5.60 -0.52
CA SER A 179 -4.50 -4.80 -0.10
C SER A 179 -4.51 -3.41 -0.75
N ILE A 180 -3.36 -2.72 -0.77
CA ILE A 180 -3.26 -1.42 -1.44
C ILE A 180 -3.50 -1.54 -2.95
N ILE A 181 -2.87 -2.50 -3.63
CA ILE A 181 -3.04 -2.67 -5.07
C ILE A 181 -4.52 -2.88 -5.40
N PHE A 182 -5.23 -3.73 -4.66
CA PHE A 182 -6.67 -3.93 -4.86
C PHE A 182 -7.48 -2.65 -4.62
N SER A 183 -7.13 -1.84 -3.63
CA SER A 183 -7.81 -0.59 -3.37
C SER A 183 -7.61 0.44 -4.50
N GLN A 184 -6.42 0.46 -5.13
CA GLN A 184 -6.13 1.38 -6.22
C GLN A 184 -6.91 1.07 -7.50
N VAL A 185 -7.30 -0.19 -7.73
CA VAL A 185 -8.19 -0.55 -8.85
C VAL A 185 -9.48 0.26 -8.80
N PHE A 186 -10.05 0.50 -7.61
CA PHE A 186 -11.24 1.33 -7.45
C PHE A 186 -10.97 2.81 -7.73
N GLY A 187 -9.83 3.32 -7.29
CA GLY A 187 -9.37 4.68 -7.61
C GLY A 187 -9.24 4.88 -9.13
N VAL A 188 -8.65 3.92 -9.83
CA VAL A 188 -8.51 3.95 -11.29
C VAL A 188 -9.88 3.89 -11.99
N ILE A 189 -10.78 3.03 -11.56
CA ILE A 189 -12.15 2.95 -12.12
C ILE A 189 -12.87 4.28 -11.94
N PHE A 190 -12.77 4.87 -10.75
CA PHE A 190 -13.38 6.18 -10.47
C PHE A 190 -12.79 7.27 -11.35
N PHE A 191 -11.46 7.29 -11.53
CA PHE A 191 -10.77 8.21 -12.42
C PHE A 191 -11.28 8.10 -13.87
N VAL A 192 -11.39 6.87 -14.39
CA VAL A 192 -11.90 6.62 -15.75
C VAL A 192 -13.34 7.11 -15.88
N ILE A 193 -14.20 6.88 -14.88
CA ILE A 193 -15.60 7.34 -14.91
C ILE A 193 -15.66 8.88 -14.96
N GLU A 194 -14.86 9.58 -14.17
CA GLU A 194 -14.86 11.04 -14.09
C GLU A 194 -14.34 11.70 -15.38
N PHE A 195 -13.41 11.04 -16.08
CA PHE A 195 -12.86 11.56 -17.35
C PHE A 195 -13.69 11.16 -18.58
N VAL A 196 -14.45 10.07 -18.51
CA VAL A 196 -15.36 9.62 -19.59
C VAL A 196 -16.75 10.22 -19.37
N THR A 197 -16.86 11.54 -19.42
CA THR A 197 -18.02 12.31 -18.96
C THR A 197 -19.27 12.26 -19.83
N ASP A 198 -19.33 11.51 -20.95
CA ASP A 198 -20.43 11.70 -21.90
C ASP A 198 -21.46 10.58 -22.01
N GLU A 199 -21.36 9.47 -21.25
CA GLU A 199 -22.45 8.49 -21.29
C GLU A 199 -22.78 7.89 -19.90
N LEU A 200 -23.83 8.39 -19.27
CA LEU A 200 -24.50 7.80 -18.09
C LEU A 200 -24.76 6.28 -18.21
N ARG A 201 -24.80 5.75 -19.42
CA ARG A 201 -24.95 4.30 -19.71
C ARG A 201 -23.73 3.49 -19.29
N PHE A 202 -22.52 4.07 -19.29
CA PHE A 202 -21.32 3.37 -18.87
C PHE A 202 -21.28 3.15 -17.35
N VAL A 203 -21.80 4.10 -16.57
CA VAL A 203 -21.88 4.02 -15.10
C VAL A 203 -22.80 2.87 -14.64
N LEU A 204 -23.89 2.59 -15.38
CA LEU A 204 -24.79 1.48 -15.06
C LEU A 204 -24.15 0.11 -15.36
N LYS A 205 -23.27 0.03 -16.36
CA LYS A 205 -22.55 -1.20 -16.72
C LYS A 205 -21.41 -1.50 -15.72
N THR A 206 -20.76 -0.45 -15.20
CA THR A 206 -19.70 -0.59 -14.19
C THR A 206 -20.21 -0.96 -12.81
N ARG A 207 -21.48 -0.70 -12.45
CA ARG A 207 -22.09 -1.20 -11.20
C ARG A 207 -21.97 -2.72 -11.06
N LYS A 208 -22.15 -3.48 -12.13
CA LYS A 208 -21.98 -4.95 -12.11
C LYS A 208 -20.52 -5.36 -11.92
N LEU A 209 -19.58 -4.65 -12.53
CA LEU A 209 -18.14 -4.87 -12.36
C LEU A 209 -17.70 -4.57 -10.92
N PHE A 210 -18.23 -3.49 -10.33
CA PHE A 210 -18.00 -3.13 -8.93
C PHE A 210 -18.44 -4.25 -7.97
N TYR A 211 -19.64 -4.79 -8.19
CA TYR A 211 -20.19 -5.88 -7.37
C TYR A 211 -19.37 -7.17 -7.50
N VAL A 212 -18.95 -7.53 -8.71
CA VAL A 212 -18.14 -8.74 -8.97
C VAL A 212 -16.75 -8.60 -8.32
N PHE A 213 -16.13 -7.44 -8.45
CA PHE A 213 -14.77 -7.25 -7.94
C PHE A 213 -14.74 -7.11 -6.40
N PHE A 214 -15.68 -6.38 -5.81
CA PHE A 214 -15.67 -6.07 -4.37
C PHE A 214 -16.18 -7.21 -3.49
N ILE A 215 -17.14 -7.96 -3.97
CA ILE A 215 -17.82 -8.98 -3.14
C ILE A 215 -17.42 -10.39 -3.57
N ARG A 216 -17.34 -10.66 -4.86
CA ARG A 216 -17.17 -12.02 -5.36
C ARG A 216 -15.70 -12.47 -5.39
N LEU A 217 -14.77 -11.59 -5.69
CA LEU A 217 -13.35 -11.95 -5.81
C LEU A 217 -12.70 -12.23 -4.44
N PRO A 218 -12.84 -11.36 -3.41
CA PRO A 218 -12.33 -11.69 -2.08
C PRO A 218 -13.06 -12.88 -1.43
N MET A 219 -14.36 -13.04 -1.66
CA MET A 219 -15.11 -14.23 -1.20
C MET A 219 -14.59 -15.51 -1.85
N ASN A 220 -14.32 -15.51 -3.16
CA ASN A 220 -13.77 -16.69 -3.85
C ASN A 220 -12.33 -17.01 -3.40
N ILE A 221 -11.52 -16.01 -3.10
CA ILE A 221 -10.17 -16.23 -2.56
C ILE A 221 -10.25 -16.78 -1.13
N MET A 222 -11.17 -16.28 -0.31
CA MET A 222 -11.42 -16.83 1.03
C MET A 222 -11.97 -18.27 0.97
N THR A 223 -12.92 -18.54 0.10
CA THR A 223 -13.51 -19.89 -0.01
C THR A 223 -12.57 -20.89 -0.66
N ALA A 224 -11.75 -20.49 -1.64
CA ALA A 224 -10.75 -21.36 -2.25
C ALA A 224 -9.63 -21.76 -1.27
N ASN A 225 -9.35 -20.92 -0.26
CA ASN A 225 -8.37 -21.22 0.78
C ASN A 225 -8.98 -21.97 1.97
N ILE A 226 -10.32 -22.10 2.07
CA ILE A 226 -11.04 -22.72 3.21
C ILE A 226 -11.58 -24.13 2.85
N THR A 227 -11.64 -24.50 1.56
CA THR A 227 -12.00 -25.87 1.22
C THR A 227 -10.80 -26.80 1.44
N PRO A 228 -10.75 -27.56 2.54
CA PRO A 228 -9.84 -28.70 2.62
C PRO A 228 -10.27 -29.68 1.52
N ASN A 229 -9.35 -29.99 0.63
CA ASN A 229 -9.54 -31.03 -0.37
C ASN A 229 -10.12 -32.27 0.29
N GLY A 230 -11.23 -32.72 -0.24
CA GLY A 230 -12.09 -33.73 0.30
C GLY A 230 -11.40 -34.98 0.83
N PHE A 231 -11.79 -35.30 2.02
CA PHE A 231 -11.78 -36.65 2.50
C PHE A 231 -13.20 -37.23 2.32
N TYR A 232 -13.49 -37.73 1.14
CA TYR A 232 -14.46 -38.78 0.91
C TYR A 232 -13.74 -39.86 0.09
N GLY A 233 -13.21 -40.82 0.78
CA GLY A 233 -12.89 -42.17 0.29
C GLY A 233 -13.73 -43.17 1.03
N PRO A 234 -14.13 -44.27 0.41
CA PRO A 234 -15.17 -45.18 0.84
C PRO A 234 -14.86 -45.92 2.13
#